data_0ed7196c59a2bb519b5199cb5df5ba53
#
_entry.id   0ed7196c59a2bb519b5199cb5df5ba53
#
_cell.length_a   1.000
_cell.length_b   1.000
_cell.length_c   1.000
_cell.angle_alpha   90.00
_cell.angle_beta   90.00
_cell.angle_gamma   90.00
#
_symmetry.space_group_name_H-M   'P 1'
#
loop_
_entity.id
_entity.type
_entity.pdbx_description
1 polymer ?
#
loop_
_entity_poly.entity_id
_entity_poly.type
_entity_poly.pdbx_seq_one_letter_code
_entity_poly.pdbx_strand_id
1 'polypeptide(L)'
;MNKKTITLSLATFMLVGATSCVKNCDAPILPQSKIQVENSYRILRAYPADEIPSTGLVDLADVTEIADNVFAEAKSLKQITGLKLQKIGANAFKGSSLKTLILDKTVPTAADDAFAGTSDDKELKVDASTVSSFYAFAHKHGFKTVNGQTLPQIMIEKGMLTSYPDYLLTESITLDKTVTDIAASVFADKTIIKEVHAASVNKIEAGAFKGATSLMKVELGETVPTVADDAFEGTSKDKDLIVPESVRVNYKEFAFKHGFKTINGTEAYPIPAGVQIEGTELVRVTGDFRGPSLELPPSVTKIRSNAAQSKSSIKSIIGLGIVEIGDNALKYNKELTEVNFPKLKKIGKTAFERCESLRTVTAPLVEEIGLGGFKYCNSLVEVNFPKLKTIPQGVFSAHGKLERIILSGVTSIEDQAFANQTNIKSIEFGTVPPTLSAQAFVDGLKSSNVTLYVPADAVPTYKSSNDKWIKAFTVEAKK
;
A
#
# COMPACT_ATOMS: atom_id res chain seq x y z
N MET A 1 -24.83 -38.81 48.32
CA MET A 1 -23.83 -39.44 47.42
C MET A 1 -22.70 -38.41 47.28
N ASN A 2 -21.54 -38.74 47.93
CA ASN A 2 -20.43 -37.77 48.18
C ASN A 2 -19.69 -37.41 46.86
N LYS A 3 -19.77 -36.17 46.46
CA LYS A 3 -18.81 -35.57 45.53
C LYS A 3 -17.46 -35.40 46.21
N LYS A 4 -16.49 -36.28 45.97
CA LYS A 4 -15.10 -35.99 46.31
C LYS A 4 -14.52 -35.09 45.27
N THR A 5 -14.68 -33.79 45.45
CA THR A 5 -13.85 -32.78 44.81
C THR A 5 -12.51 -32.83 45.56
N ILE A 6 -11.43 -33.26 44.92
CA ILE A 6 -10.11 -33.16 45.49
C ILE A 6 -9.68 -31.72 45.29
N THR A 7 -10.01 -30.86 46.25
CA THR A 7 -9.40 -29.55 46.40
C THR A 7 -8.05 -29.79 47.02
N LEU A 8 -6.93 -29.49 46.29
CA LEU A 8 -5.61 -29.44 46.88
C LEU A 8 -5.56 -28.32 47.90
N SER A 9 -6.05 -28.57 49.12
CA SER A 9 -5.84 -27.66 50.23
C SER A 9 -4.39 -27.80 50.66
N LEU A 10 -3.60 -26.71 50.54
CA LEU A 10 -2.25 -26.59 51.07
C LEU A 10 -2.27 -26.90 52.53
N ALA A 11 -1.84 -28.10 52.89
CA ALA A 11 -1.37 -28.36 54.25
C ALA A 11 -0.07 -27.60 54.45
N THR A 12 -0.09 -26.60 55.32
CA THR A 12 1.07 -25.78 55.71
C THR A 12 2.11 -26.68 56.37
N PHE A 13 3.20 -27.02 55.65
CA PHE A 13 4.37 -27.63 56.25
C PHE A 13 5.29 -26.54 56.76
N MET A 14 5.34 -26.39 58.09
CA MET A 14 6.39 -25.62 58.76
C MET A 14 7.75 -26.27 58.52
N LEU A 15 8.70 -25.45 58.06
CA LEU A 15 10.13 -25.78 57.95
C LEU A 15 10.69 -25.82 59.37
N VAL A 16 11.06 -27.00 59.84
CA VAL A 16 11.93 -27.15 61.04
C VAL A 16 13.35 -27.35 60.54
N GLY A 17 14.23 -26.46 60.97
CA GLY A 17 15.63 -26.43 60.61
C GLY A 17 16.41 -27.70 60.94
N ALA A 18 17.27 -28.09 60.03
CA ALA A 18 18.20 -29.21 60.21
C ALA A 18 19.37 -28.78 61.12
N THR A 19 19.44 -29.31 62.33
CA THR A 19 20.65 -29.49 63.01
C THR A 19 20.81 -30.97 63.34
N SER A 20 22.02 -31.49 63.04
CA SER A 20 22.52 -32.82 63.17
C SER A 20 22.01 -33.62 64.35
N CYS A 21 21.52 -34.83 64.12
CA CYS A 21 21.72 -35.91 65.09
C CYS A 21 21.85 -37.25 64.37
N VAL A 22 22.98 -37.96 64.72
CA VAL A 22 23.30 -39.32 64.28
C VAL A 22 22.52 -40.29 65.14
N LYS A 23 22.00 -41.38 64.56
CA LYS A 23 21.50 -42.66 65.10
C LYS A 23 19.99 -42.82 65.24
N ASN A 24 19.55 -43.81 64.48
CA ASN A 24 18.39 -44.68 64.65
C ASN A 24 17.11 -43.99 65.19
N CYS A 25 16.24 -43.55 64.30
CA CYS A 25 14.81 -43.54 64.58
C CYS A 25 14.09 -44.07 63.34
N ASP A 26 13.51 -45.26 63.46
CA ASP A 26 12.49 -45.77 62.57
C ASP A 26 11.24 -44.86 62.69
N ALA A 27 11.26 -43.74 62.01
CA ALA A 27 10.03 -42.94 61.80
C ALA A 27 9.20 -43.66 60.72
N PRO A 28 7.90 -43.87 60.94
CA PRO A 28 7.05 -44.44 59.88
C PRO A 28 7.15 -43.57 58.63
N ILE A 29 7.58 -44.22 57.55
CA ILE A 29 7.56 -43.60 56.21
C ILE A 29 6.10 -43.26 55.92
N LEU A 30 5.72 -42.01 56.11
CA LEU A 30 4.43 -41.52 55.63
C LEU A 30 4.40 -41.79 54.13
N PRO A 31 3.27 -42.33 53.57
CA PRO A 31 3.19 -42.59 52.16
C PRO A 31 3.36 -41.26 51.44
N GLN A 32 4.45 -41.14 50.67
CA GLN A 32 4.70 -39.99 49.84
C GLN A 32 3.49 -39.87 48.89
N SER A 33 2.84 -38.72 48.90
CA SER A 33 1.79 -38.43 47.92
C SER A 33 2.36 -38.74 46.53
N LYS A 34 1.69 -39.63 45.77
CA LYS A 34 2.08 -39.96 44.41
C LYS A 34 2.04 -38.73 43.50
N ILE A 35 1.26 -37.70 43.84
CA ILE A 35 1.22 -36.42 43.17
C ILE A 35 2.33 -35.54 43.77
N GLN A 36 3.27 -35.13 42.90
CA GLN A 36 4.43 -34.35 43.30
C GLN A 36 4.35 -32.92 42.79
N VAL A 37 4.26 -31.97 43.73
CA VAL A 37 4.36 -30.53 43.45
C VAL A 37 5.58 -29.96 44.21
N GLU A 38 6.48 -29.33 43.50
CA GLU A 38 7.62 -28.63 44.10
C GLU A 38 7.16 -27.29 44.69
N ASN A 39 7.23 -27.17 46.01
CA ASN A 39 6.60 -26.11 46.79
C ASN A 39 7.13 -24.69 46.49
N SER A 40 8.42 -24.54 46.13
CA SER A 40 9.00 -23.20 45.87
C SER A 40 8.52 -22.54 44.62
N TYR A 41 8.16 -23.33 43.56
CA TYR A 41 7.87 -22.85 42.22
C TYR A 41 6.51 -23.31 41.68
N ARG A 42 5.73 -24.06 42.49
CA ARG A 42 4.43 -24.63 42.10
C ARG A 42 4.50 -25.46 40.79
N ILE A 43 5.56 -26.22 40.61
CA ILE A 43 5.80 -27.07 39.46
C ILE A 43 5.20 -28.45 39.76
N LEU A 44 4.28 -28.90 38.90
CA LEU A 44 3.78 -30.27 38.96
C LEU A 44 4.77 -31.20 38.22
N ARG A 45 5.43 -32.10 38.97
CA ARG A 45 6.44 -33.03 38.46
C ARG A 45 5.90 -34.42 38.16
N ALA A 46 4.87 -34.85 38.87
CA ALA A 46 4.23 -36.12 38.64
C ALA A 46 2.73 -36.10 39.01
N TYR A 47 1.92 -36.77 38.21
CA TYR A 47 0.53 -37.03 38.47
C TYR A 47 0.17 -38.43 37.94
N PRO A 48 0.24 -39.48 38.80
CA PRO A 48 -0.03 -40.86 38.40
C PRO A 48 -1.42 -41.06 37.80
N ALA A 49 -1.53 -41.90 36.79
CA ALA A 49 -2.78 -42.10 36.08
C ALA A 49 -3.90 -42.68 36.95
N ASP A 50 -3.53 -43.46 38.00
CA ASP A 50 -4.45 -44.03 38.99
C ASP A 50 -5.00 -43.00 39.99
N GLU A 51 -4.37 -41.81 40.09
CA GLU A 51 -4.85 -40.68 40.88
C GLU A 51 -5.80 -39.75 40.11
N ILE A 52 -5.94 -39.95 38.78
CA ILE A 52 -6.90 -39.15 37.99
C ILE A 52 -8.32 -39.57 38.41
N PRO A 53 -9.16 -38.61 38.81
CA PRO A 53 -10.54 -38.91 39.21
C PRO A 53 -11.29 -39.67 38.14
N SER A 54 -12.24 -40.52 38.52
CA SER A 54 -13.06 -41.31 37.59
C SER A 54 -13.87 -40.41 36.60
N THR A 55 -14.05 -39.15 36.95
CA THR A 55 -14.66 -38.12 36.05
C THR A 55 -13.70 -37.69 34.93
N GLY A 56 -12.38 -37.90 35.12
CA GLY A 56 -11.33 -37.39 34.22
C GLY A 56 -11.03 -35.90 34.36
N LEU A 57 -11.56 -35.25 35.39
CA LEU A 57 -11.39 -33.81 35.62
C LEU A 57 -10.31 -33.55 36.65
N VAL A 58 -9.27 -32.83 36.30
CA VAL A 58 -8.16 -32.45 37.17
C VAL A 58 -8.10 -30.95 37.34
N ASP A 59 -8.11 -30.46 38.56
CA ASP A 59 -7.96 -29.06 38.91
C ASP A 59 -6.54 -28.80 39.46
N LEU A 60 -5.81 -27.93 38.82
CA LEU A 60 -4.45 -27.51 39.12
C LEU A 60 -4.41 -26.06 39.63
N ALA A 61 -5.37 -25.66 40.44
CA ALA A 61 -5.63 -24.29 40.86
C ALA A 61 -4.42 -23.40 41.15
N ASP A 62 -3.38 -23.98 41.78
CA ASP A 62 -2.16 -23.25 42.20
C ASP A 62 -0.90 -23.62 41.41
N VAL A 63 -0.98 -24.54 40.46
CA VAL A 63 0.14 -24.94 39.62
C VAL A 63 0.43 -23.89 38.55
N THR A 64 1.70 -23.48 38.47
CA THR A 64 2.18 -22.53 37.46
C THR A 64 2.93 -23.21 36.32
N GLU A 65 3.48 -24.40 36.55
CA GLU A 65 4.22 -25.18 35.54
C GLU A 65 3.84 -26.66 35.63
N ILE A 66 3.59 -27.27 34.48
CA ILE A 66 3.50 -28.71 34.31
C ILE A 66 4.82 -29.16 33.69
N ALA A 67 5.56 -30.03 34.39
CA ALA A 67 6.82 -30.57 33.91
C ALA A 67 6.63 -31.54 32.74
N ASP A 68 7.74 -32.02 32.18
CA ASP A 68 7.75 -32.95 31.06
C ASP A 68 7.05 -34.29 31.40
N ASN A 69 6.28 -34.84 30.47
CA ASN A 69 5.61 -36.15 30.51
C ASN A 69 4.59 -36.35 31.64
N VAL A 70 4.17 -35.35 32.39
CA VAL A 70 3.33 -35.48 33.60
C VAL A 70 2.03 -36.23 33.34
N PHE A 71 1.34 -35.93 32.25
CA PHE A 71 0.09 -36.58 31.83
C PHE A 71 0.25 -37.36 30.54
N ALA A 72 1.47 -37.76 30.19
CA ALA A 72 1.69 -38.59 28.99
C ALA A 72 0.92 -39.91 29.11
N GLU A 73 0.24 -40.30 28.02
CA GLU A 73 -0.59 -41.53 27.92
C GLU A 73 -1.75 -41.64 28.92
N ALA A 74 -2.13 -40.52 29.58
CA ALA A 74 -3.24 -40.50 30.56
C ALA A 74 -4.61 -40.62 29.87
N LYS A 75 -5.03 -41.88 29.60
CA LYS A 75 -6.25 -42.19 28.86
C LYS A 75 -7.55 -41.86 29.62
N SER A 76 -7.50 -41.72 30.93
CA SER A 76 -8.63 -41.30 31.77
C SER A 76 -8.78 -39.80 31.86
N LEU A 77 -7.77 -39.01 31.41
CA LEU A 77 -7.78 -37.55 31.53
C LEU A 77 -8.68 -36.94 30.45
N LYS A 78 -9.66 -36.13 30.85
CA LYS A 78 -10.59 -35.44 29.96
C LYS A 78 -10.44 -33.91 30.00
N GLN A 79 -10.16 -33.37 31.21
CA GLN A 79 -10.11 -31.93 31.40
C GLN A 79 -9.03 -31.55 32.40
N ILE A 80 -8.30 -30.48 32.09
CA ILE A 80 -7.44 -29.75 33.01
C ILE A 80 -8.00 -28.36 33.25
N THR A 81 -8.08 -27.94 34.51
CA THR A 81 -8.25 -26.55 34.90
C THR A 81 -6.97 -26.03 35.48
N GLY A 82 -6.33 -25.06 34.83
CA GLY A 82 -5.02 -24.54 35.18
C GLY A 82 -4.98 -23.00 35.09
N LEU A 83 -5.75 -22.32 35.92
CA LEU A 83 -5.94 -20.84 35.85
C LEU A 83 -4.63 -20.05 36.06
N LYS A 84 -3.61 -20.62 36.70
CA LYS A 84 -2.31 -19.98 36.92
C LYS A 84 -1.18 -20.54 36.08
N LEU A 85 -1.48 -21.44 35.13
CA LEU A 85 -0.46 -22.03 34.27
C LEU A 85 0.25 -20.98 33.43
N GLN A 86 1.59 -21.03 33.49
CA GLN A 86 2.50 -20.19 32.71
C GLN A 86 3.39 -21.02 31.78
N LYS A 87 3.61 -22.31 32.12
CA LYS A 87 4.48 -23.19 31.35
C LYS A 87 3.98 -24.62 31.30
N ILE A 88 4.12 -25.29 30.14
CA ILE A 88 3.76 -26.67 29.88
C ILE A 88 4.98 -27.33 29.22
N GLY A 89 5.51 -28.36 29.87
CA GLY A 89 6.71 -29.07 29.45
C GLY A 89 6.53 -29.99 28.22
N ALA A 90 7.66 -30.57 27.80
CA ALA A 90 7.69 -31.46 26.65
C ALA A 90 6.87 -32.74 26.91
N ASN A 91 6.09 -33.17 25.91
CA ASN A 91 5.20 -34.34 25.99
C ASN A 91 4.23 -34.32 27.18
N ALA A 92 3.98 -33.19 27.81
CA ALA A 92 3.21 -33.10 29.06
C ALA A 92 1.85 -33.81 28.99
N PHE A 93 1.18 -33.77 27.83
CA PHE A 93 -0.10 -34.40 27.56
C PHE A 93 -0.03 -35.40 26.40
N LYS A 94 1.17 -35.76 25.93
CA LYS A 94 1.32 -36.63 24.76
C LYS A 94 0.49 -37.91 24.89
N GLY A 95 -0.28 -38.25 23.86
CA GLY A 95 -1.11 -39.44 23.80
C GLY A 95 -2.22 -39.54 24.84
N SER A 96 -2.48 -38.47 25.63
CA SER A 96 -3.60 -38.44 26.59
C SER A 96 -4.95 -38.25 25.89
N SER A 97 -6.03 -38.55 26.63
CA SER A 97 -7.41 -38.31 26.15
C SER A 97 -7.94 -36.90 26.53
N LEU A 98 -7.06 -35.95 26.70
CA LEU A 98 -7.45 -34.56 27.02
C LEU A 98 -8.37 -33.97 25.95
N LYS A 99 -9.54 -33.49 26.39
CA LYS A 99 -10.54 -32.81 25.53
C LYS A 99 -10.70 -31.34 25.83
N THR A 100 -10.48 -30.95 27.09
CA THR A 100 -10.70 -29.55 27.48
C THR A 100 -9.53 -29.07 28.35
N LEU A 101 -8.92 -27.95 27.95
CA LEU A 101 -7.98 -27.19 28.76
C LEU A 101 -8.62 -25.84 29.14
N ILE A 102 -8.71 -25.56 30.46
CA ILE A 102 -9.28 -24.30 30.97
C ILE A 102 -8.14 -23.48 31.53
N LEU A 103 -7.95 -22.28 30.97
CA LEU A 103 -6.94 -21.29 31.37
C LEU A 103 -7.65 -19.99 31.77
N ASP A 104 -6.92 -19.05 32.37
CA ASP A 104 -7.42 -17.70 32.65
C ASP A 104 -7.00 -16.74 31.51
N LYS A 105 -6.42 -15.60 31.84
CA LYS A 105 -6.10 -14.51 30.91
C LYS A 105 -4.72 -14.62 30.28
N THR A 106 -3.83 -15.40 30.87
CA THR A 106 -2.42 -15.50 30.43
C THR A 106 -2.22 -16.71 29.53
N VAL A 107 -1.69 -16.47 28.34
CA VAL A 107 -1.28 -17.54 27.42
C VAL A 107 0.00 -18.19 27.96
N PRO A 108 -0.01 -19.51 28.31
CA PRO A 108 1.20 -20.17 28.77
C PRO A 108 2.16 -20.43 27.62
N THR A 109 3.45 -20.53 27.91
CA THR A 109 4.40 -21.17 27.00
C THR A 109 4.20 -22.68 27.04
N ALA A 110 4.26 -23.35 25.90
CA ALA A 110 4.21 -24.80 25.85
C ALA A 110 5.24 -25.34 24.85
N ALA A 111 5.84 -26.51 25.18
CA ALA A 111 6.70 -27.18 24.22
C ALA A 111 5.89 -27.63 22.99
N ASP A 112 6.55 -27.70 21.84
CA ASP A 112 5.88 -28.00 20.56
C ASP A 112 5.16 -29.37 20.56
N ASP A 113 5.71 -30.32 21.28
CA ASP A 113 5.20 -31.69 21.43
C ASP A 113 4.31 -31.89 22.67
N ALA A 114 4.05 -30.85 23.45
CA ALA A 114 3.30 -30.93 24.71
C ALA A 114 1.93 -31.63 24.56
N PHE A 115 1.27 -31.49 23.43
CA PHE A 115 -0.06 -32.03 23.13
C PHE A 115 -0.04 -33.07 22.00
N ALA A 116 1.15 -33.61 21.64
CA ALA A 116 1.27 -34.57 20.54
C ALA A 116 0.38 -35.82 20.76
N GLY A 117 -0.39 -36.24 19.77
CA GLY A 117 -1.26 -37.42 19.85
C GLY A 117 -2.43 -37.32 20.84
N THR A 118 -2.80 -36.13 21.25
CA THR A 118 -4.07 -35.87 21.96
C THR A 118 -5.24 -35.85 20.99
N SER A 119 -6.49 -35.74 21.51
CA SER A 119 -7.70 -35.68 20.69
C SER A 119 -7.70 -34.51 19.69
N ASP A 120 -8.15 -34.73 18.47
CA ASP A 120 -8.28 -33.72 17.40
C ASP A 120 -9.49 -32.79 17.63
N ASP A 121 -10.42 -33.14 18.55
CA ASP A 121 -11.61 -32.35 18.88
C ASP A 121 -11.48 -31.58 20.20
N LYS A 122 -10.22 -31.33 20.67
CA LYS A 122 -10.01 -30.65 21.93
C LYS A 122 -10.35 -29.16 21.88
N GLU A 123 -10.89 -28.69 23.00
CA GLU A 123 -11.33 -27.33 23.24
C GLU A 123 -10.43 -26.60 24.21
N LEU A 124 -10.16 -25.35 23.94
CA LEU A 124 -9.54 -24.41 24.88
C LEU A 124 -10.64 -23.47 25.46
N LYS A 125 -10.73 -23.38 26.77
CA LYS A 125 -11.63 -22.43 27.47
C LYS A 125 -10.78 -21.38 28.18
N VAL A 126 -11.11 -20.12 27.96
CA VAL A 126 -10.36 -18.96 28.47
C VAL A 126 -11.31 -17.84 28.88
N ASP A 127 -10.79 -16.83 29.56
CA ASP A 127 -11.57 -15.61 29.82
C ASP A 127 -12.06 -14.98 28.50
N ALA A 128 -13.31 -14.57 28.45
CA ALA A 128 -13.93 -14.05 27.25
C ALA A 128 -13.25 -12.78 26.71
N SER A 129 -12.57 -12.00 27.55
CA SER A 129 -11.86 -10.79 27.14
C SER A 129 -10.51 -11.06 26.45
N THR A 130 -10.01 -12.30 26.46
CA THR A 130 -8.67 -12.68 25.95
C THR A 130 -8.70 -13.73 24.85
N VAL A 131 -9.84 -14.10 24.33
CA VAL A 131 -10.03 -15.17 23.34
C VAL A 131 -9.06 -15.04 22.14
N SER A 132 -8.94 -13.84 21.56
CA SER A 132 -8.07 -13.60 20.41
C SER A 132 -6.59 -13.83 20.70
N SER A 133 -6.14 -13.55 21.92
CA SER A 133 -4.75 -13.78 22.34
C SER A 133 -4.37 -15.25 22.35
N PHE A 134 -5.35 -16.14 22.49
CA PHE A 134 -5.13 -17.58 22.53
C PHE A 134 -5.22 -18.28 21.17
N TYR A 135 -5.61 -17.62 20.08
CA TYR A 135 -5.73 -18.27 18.78
C TYR A 135 -4.41 -18.87 18.27
N ALA A 136 -3.28 -18.18 18.44
CA ALA A 136 -1.96 -18.69 18.07
C ALA A 136 -1.60 -19.96 18.86
N PHE A 137 -1.80 -19.94 20.16
CA PHE A 137 -1.60 -21.10 21.04
C PHE A 137 -2.51 -22.26 20.65
N ALA A 138 -3.80 -22.00 20.48
CA ALA A 138 -4.79 -23.00 20.10
C ALA A 138 -4.44 -23.65 18.76
N HIS A 139 -4.09 -22.85 17.74
CA HIS A 139 -3.68 -23.35 16.42
C HIS A 139 -2.41 -24.20 16.51
N LYS A 140 -1.35 -23.67 17.14
CA LYS A 140 -0.04 -24.35 17.29
C LYS A 140 -0.17 -25.72 17.96
N HIS A 141 -1.05 -25.84 18.96
CA HIS A 141 -1.21 -27.04 19.75
C HIS A 141 -2.46 -27.88 19.37
N GLY A 142 -3.06 -27.59 18.21
CA GLY A 142 -4.13 -28.37 17.61
C GLY A 142 -5.47 -28.35 18.37
N PHE A 143 -5.81 -27.26 19.06
CA PHE A 143 -7.16 -27.05 19.60
C PHE A 143 -8.09 -26.62 18.47
N LYS A 144 -9.26 -27.27 18.40
CA LYS A 144 -10.24 -27.02 17.34
C LYS A 144 -11.08 -25.78 17.62
N THR A 145 -11.38 -25.53 18.89
CA THR A 145 -12.21 -24.41 19.32
C THR A 145 -11.62 -23.66 20.49
N VAL A 146 -11.97 -22.36 20.60
CA VAL A 146 -11.74 -21.55 21.80
C VAL A 146 -13.10 -21.04 22.25
N ASN A 147 -13.49 -21.36 23.50
CA ASN A 147 -14.82 -21.06 24.05
C ASN A 147 -15.98 -21.52 23.14
N GLY A 148 -15.87 -22.70 22.53
CA GLY A 148 -16.87 -23.27 21.63
C GLY A 148 -16.87 -22.70 20.20
N GLN A 149 -16.07 -21.68 19.91
CA GLN A 149 -15.96 -21.07 18.59
C GLN A 149 -14.77 -21.65 17.83
N THR A 150 -14.96 -21.99 16.55
CA THR A 150 -13.86 -22.41 15.68
C THR A 150 -12.86 -21.26 15.47
N LEU A 151 -11.59 -21.61 15.32
CA LEU A 151 -10.56 -20.60 15.05
C LEU A 151 -10.86 -19.90 13.72
N PRO A 152 -10.68 -18.56 13.66
CA PRO A 152 -10.76 -17.83 12.39
C PRO A 152 -9.86 -18.47 11.34
N GLN A 153 -10.31 -18.50 10.08
CA GLN A 153 -9.58 -19.10 8.96
C GLN A 153 -9.20 -18.04 7.92
N ILE A 154 -8.22 -18.35 7.08
CA ILE A 154 -8.00 -17.59 5.86
C ILE A 154 -9.24 -17.81 4.99
N MET A 155 -9.87 -16.73 4.52
CA MET A 155 -11.04 -16.80 3.67
C MET A 155 -10.75 -16.27 2.28
N ILE A 156 -11.01 -17.08 1.27
CA ILE A 156 -10.89 -16.72 -0.15
C ILE A 156 -12.24 -16.97 -0.80
N GLU A 157 -12.86 -15.92 -1.30
CA GLU A 157 -14.17 -15.99 -1.98
C GLU A 157 -14.01 -15.62 -3.45
N LYS A 158 -14.18 -16.56 -4.34
CA LYS A 158 -14.06 -16.38 -5.81
C LYS A 158 -12.73 -15.70 -6.21
N GLY A 159 -11.63 -16.09 -5.57
CA GLY A 159 -10.31 -15.53 -5.81
C GLY A 159 -9.97 -14.28 -4.98
N MET A 160 -10.91 -13.70 -4.26
CA MET A 160 -10.68 -12.56 -3.39
C MET A 160 -10.32 -13.02 -1.98
N LEU A 161 -9.15 -12.62 -1.48
CA LEU A 161 -8.77 -12.80 -0.09
C LEU A 161 -9.53 -11.80 0.78
N THR A 162 -10.47 -12.28 1.59
CA THR A 162 -11.35 -11.44 2.42
C THR A 162 -10.96 -11.43 3.90
N SER A 163 -10.20 -12.43 4.36
CA SER A 163 -9.72 -12.51 5.74
C SER A 163 -8.38 -13.22 5.84
N TYR A 164 -7.49 -12.66 6.66
CA TYR A 164 -6.21 -13.29 7.04
C TYR A 164 -6.01 -13.10 8.56
N PRO A 165 -6.24 -14.14 9.37
CA PRO A 165 -6.19 -14.05 10.84
C PRO A 165 -4.82 -13.66 11.38
N ASP A 166 -4.77 -12.80 12.41
CA ASP A 166 -3.53 -12.29 12.98
C ASP A 166 -2.60 -13.38 13.49
N TYR A 167 -3.15 -14.45 14.05
CA TYR A 167 -2.35 -15.54 14.60
C TYR A 167 -1.64 -16.39 13.53
N LEU A 168 -1.99 -16.24 12.25
CA LEU A 168 -1.33 -16.88 11.11
C LEU A 168 -0.30 -15.97 10.45
N LEU A 169 -0.20 -14.69 10.86
CA LEU A 169 0.74 -13.75 10.30
C LEU A 169 2.18 -14.13 10.66
N THR A 170 3.03 -14.07 9.65
CA THR A 170 4.47 -14.22 9.75
C THR A 170 5.15 -13.00 9.10
N GLU A 171 6.46 -12.88 9.25
CA GLU A 171 7.21 -11.80 8.60
C GLU A 171 7.13 -11.89 7.06
N SER A 172 6.99 -13.10 6.51
CA SER A 172 6.82 -13.34 5.06
C SER A 172 5.52 -14.09 4.82
N ILE A 173 4.66 -13.52 3.98
CA ILE A 173 3.37 -14.07 3.59
C ILE A 173 3.45 -14.50 2.12
N THR A 174 3.12 -15.75 1.83
CA THR A 174 2.93 -16.23 0.46
C THR A 174 1.45 -16.50 0.23
N LEU A 175 0.84 -15.77 -0.68
CA LEU A 175 -0.56 -15.98 -1.05
C LEU A 175 -0.68 -17.17 -2.02
N ASP A 176 -1.71 -18.00 -1.82
CA ASP A 176 -2.01 -19.08 -2.74
C ASP A 176 -2.28 -18.52 -4.15
N LYS A 177 -1.88 -19.26 -5.18
CA LYS A 177 -2.06 -18.86 -6.59
C LYS A 177 -3.52 -18.66 -7.01
N THR A 178 -4.47 -19.14 -6.23
CA THR A 178 -5.90 -18.90 -6.45
C THR A 178 -6.35 -17.52 -6.00
N VAL A 179 -5.52 -16.80 -5.24
CA VAL A 179 -5.79 -15.41 -4.82
C VAL A 179 -5.45 -14.47 -5.97
N THR A 180 -6.49 -13.92 -6.58
CA THR A 180 -6.37 -12.91 -7.66
C THR A 180 -6.64 -11.49 -7.17
N ASP A 181 -7.30 -11.35 -6.03
CA ASP A 181 -7.70 -10.06 -5.48
C ASP A 181 -7.46 -10.02 -3.96
N ILE A 182 -7.06 -8.87 -3.44
CA ILE A 182 -6.93 -8.62 -2.00
C ILE A 182 -7.99 -7.61 -1.61
N ALA A 183 -8.90 -8.00 -0.72
CA ALA A 183 -9.98 -7.12 -0.27
C ALA A 183 -9.48 -5.97 0.62
N ALA A 184 -10.35 -5.01 0.83
CA ALA A 184 -10.05 -3.82 1.62
C ALA A 184 -9.60 -4.19 3.04
N SER A 185 -8.52 -3.53 3.49
CA SER A 185 -7.99 -3.60 4.86
C SER A 185 -7.56 -4.97 5.38
N VAL A 186 -7.41 -6.01 4.55
CA VAL A 186 -7.04 -7.37 4.99
C VAL A 186 -5.73 -7.40 5.76
N PHE A 187 -4.73 -6.61 5.34
CA PHE A 187 -3.44 -6.50 5.99
C PHE A 187 -3.20 -5.11 6.60
N ALA A 188 -4.27 -4.34 6.84
CA ALA A 188 -4.14 -3.03 7.46
C ALA A 188 -3.58 -3.15 8.89
N ASP A 189 -2.63 -2.25 9.23
CA ASP A 189 -1.94 -2.17 10.52
C ASP A 189 -1.18 -3.44 10.95
N LYS A 190 -0.91 -4.38 10.02
CA LYS A 190 -0.18 -5.62 10.28
C LYS A 190 1.33 -5.37 10.26
N THR A 191 1.86 -4.82 11.35
CA THR A 191 3.26 -4.38 11.46
C THR A 191 4.29 -5.52 11.51
N ILE A 192 3.86 -6.78 11.68
CA ILE A 192 4.76 -7.94 11.64
C ILE A 192 5.19 -8.29 10.21
N ILE A 193 4.40 -7.95 9.18
CA ILE A 193 4.65 -8.35 7.80
C ILE A 193 5.79 -7.52 7.22
N LYS A 194 6.84 -8.20 6.74
CA LYS A 194 7.97 -7.62 6.02
C LYS A 194 7.93 -7.90 4.52
N GLU A 195 7.45 -9.08 4.13
CA GLU A 195 7.41 -9.51 2.74
C GLU A 195 6.04 -10.10 2.39
N VAL A 196 5.56 -9.82 1.17
CA VAL A 196 4.34 -10.39 0.62
C VAL A 196 4.62 -10.90 -0.80
N HIS A 197 4.38 -12.20 -1.02
CA HIS A 197 4.48 -12.85 -2.32
C HIS A 197 3.06 -13.02 -2.89
N ALA A 198 2.74 -12.25 -3.91
CA ALA A 198 1.38 -12.11 -4.46
C ALA A 198 1.39 -12.11 -6.01
N ALA A 199 2.15 -13.04 -6.61
CA ALA A 199 2.39 -13.10 -8.06
C ALA A 199 1.12 -13.27 -8.93
N SER A 200 0.02 -13.81 -8.37
CA SER A 200 -1.25 -14.01 -9.09
C SER A 200 -2.24 -12.85 -8.91
N VAL A 201 -1.90 -11.85 -8.09
CA VAL A 201 -2.83 -10.78 -7.73
C VAL A 201 -2.95 -9.75 -8.85
N ASN A 202 -4.20 -9.47 -9.25
CA ASN A 202 -4.57 -8.52 -10.28
C ASN A 202 -5.33 -7.29 -9.72
N LYS A 203 -5.79 -7.38 -8.45
CA LYS A 203 -6.48 -6.26 -7.79
C LYS A 203 -6.12 -6.16 -6.31
N ILE A 204 -5.87 -4.94 -5.84
CA ILE A 204 -5.62 -4.63 -4.42
C ILE A 204 -6.55 -3.49 -4.03
N GLU A 205 -7.47 -3.75 -3.11
CA GLU A 205 -8.49 -2.79 -2.71
C GLU A 205 -8.01 -1.76 -1.69
N ALA A 206 -8.93 -0.85 -1.30
CA ALA A 206 -8.64 0.31 -0.45
C ALA A 206 -8.04 -0.10 0.90
N GLY A 207 -6.94 0.54 1.29
CA GLY A 207 -6.28 0.32 2.56
C GLY A 207 -5.76 -1.10 2.79
N ALA A 208 -5.67 -1.96 1.77
CA ALA A 208 -5.32 -3.39 1.94
C ALA A 208 -4.06 -3.62 2.78
N PHE A 209 -3.05 -2.76 2.65
CA PHE A 209 -1.80 -2.78 3.43
C PHE A 209 -1.58 -1.48 4.21
N LYS A 210 -2.60 -0.64 4.36
CA LYS A 210 -2.49 0.64 5.07
C LYS A 210 -1.93 0.43 6.47
N GLY A 211 -0.91 1.21 6.86
CA GLY A 211 -0.30 1.12 8.18
C GLY A 211 0.58 -0.13 8.42
N ALA A 212 0.82 -0.99 7.43
CA ALA A 212 1.79 -2.09 7.53
C ALA A 212 3.22 -1.53 7.47
N THR A 213 3.66 -0.88 8.55
CA THR A 213 4.88 -0.05 8.61
C THR A 213 6.17 -0.82 8.37
N SER A 214 6.21 -2.13 8.65
CA SER A 214 7.37 -2.99 8.45
C SER A 214 7.47 -3.61 7.05
N LEU A 215 6.48 -3.37 6.18
CA LEU A 215 6.45 -3.95 4.83
C LEU A 215 7.60 -3.39 3.98
N MET A 216 8.56 -4.26 3.63
CA MET A 216 9.79 -3.93 2.90
C MET A 216 9.81 -4.51 1.50
N LYS A 217 9.01 -5.53 1.22
CA LYS A 217 9.04 -6.21 -0.07
C LYS A 217 7.67 -6.71 -0.48
N VAL A 218 7.32 -6.46 -1.74
CA VAL A 218 6.10 -6.99 -2.35
C VAL A 218 6.46 -7.61 -3.69
N GLU A 219 6.15 -8.88 -3.88
CA GLU A 219 6.29 -9.57 -5.16
C GLU A 219 4.95 -9.59 -5.89
N LEU A 220 4.96 -9.14 -7.15
CA LEU A 220 3.81 -9.16 -8.06
C LEU A 220 4.16 -9.91 -9.35
N GLY A 221 3.14 -10.24 -10.14
CA GLY A 221 3.28 -11.02 -11.36
C GLY A 221 3.63 -10.20 -12.62
N GLU A 222 3.30 -10.76 -13.77
CA GLU A 222 3.58 -10.12 -15.07
C GLU A 222 2.63 -8.97 -15.40
N THR A 223 1.42 -8.99 -14.82
CA THR A 223 0.39 -7.97 -15.05
C THR A 223 0.37 -6.94 -13.92
N VAL A 224 0.47 -5.66 -14.26
CA VAL A 224 0.33 -4.58 -13.28
C VAL A 224 -1.10 -4.60 -12.71
N PRO A 225 -1.28 -4.83 -11.40
CA PRO A 225 -2.62 -4.91 -10.82
C PRO A 225 -3.31 -3.55 -10.76
N THR A 226 -4.64 -3.57 -10.73
CA THR A 226 -5.44 -2.41 -10.34
C THR A 226 -5.36 -2.23 -8.84
N VAL A 227 -4.93 -1.06 -8.37
CA VAL A 227 -4.69 -0.81 -6.93
C VAL A 227 -5.31 0.50 -6.50
N ALA A 228 -6.01 0.48 -5.37
CA ALA A 228 -6.55 1.69 -4.76
C ALA A 228 -5.42 2.63 -4.29
N ASP A 229 -5.66 3.93 -4.34
CA ASP A 229 -4.64 4.95 -4.07
C ASP A 229 -4.05 4.86 -2.66
N ASP A 230 -4.85 4.46 -1.68
CA ASP A 230 -4.49 4.33 -0.27
C ASP A 230 -4.06 2.91 0.15
N ALA A 231 -4.00 1.97 -0.80
CA ALA A 231 -3.72 0.56 -0.50
C ALA A 231 -2.42 0.33 0.28
N PHE A 232 -1.39 1.15 0.04
CA PHE A 232 -0.08 1.10 0.70
C PHE A 232 0.20 2.35 1.54
N GLU A 233 -0.83 3.11 1.93
CA GLU A 233 -0.66 4.31 2.75
C GLU A 233 -0.04 3.95 4.12
N GLY A 234 0.97 4.72 4.56
CA GLY A 234 1.65 4.49 5.84
C GLY A 234 2.58 3.27 5.90
N THR A 235 2.84 2.58 4.77
CA THR A 235 3.87 1.52 4.69
C THR A 235 5.27 2.12 4.64
N SER A 236 6.32 1.28 4.75
CA SER A 236 7.72 1.69 4.63
C SER A 236 7.98 2.47 3.34
N LYS A 237 8.79 3.54 3.42
CA LYS A 237 9.26 4.31 2.26
C LYS A 237 10.44 3.64 1.53
N ASP A 238 11.07 2.66 2.15
CA ASP A 238 12.24 1.94 1.60
C ASP A 238 11.87 0.58 0.98
N LYS A 239 10.57 0.35 0.74
CA LYS A 239 10.11 -0.93 0.20
C LYS A 239 10.50 -1.16 -1.26
N ASP A 240 10.82 -2.42 -1.56
CA ASP A 240 11.16 -2.93 -2.89
C ASP A 240 9.97 -3.65 -3.53
N LEU A 241 9.78 -3.43 -4.80
CA LEU A 241 8.83 -4.16 -5.64
C LEU A 241 9.57 -5.23 -6.43
N ILE A 242 9.18 -6.48 -6.28
CA ILE A 242 9.75 -7.59 -7.05
C ILE A 242 8.77 -7.97 -8.15
N VAL A 243 9.25 -7.98 -9.39
CA VAL A 243 8.47 -8.34 -10.56
C VAL A 243 9.35 -9.07 -11.58
N PRO A 244 8.78 -9.84 -12.53
CA PRO A 244 9.54 -10.39 -13.64
C PRO A 244 10.28 -9.29 -14.41
N GLU A 245 11.56 -9.50 -14.74
CA GLU A 245 12.39 -8.47 -15.38
C GLU A 245 11.82 -8.02 -16.74
N SER A 246 11.15 -8.93 -17.46
CA SER A 246 10.48 -8.66 -18.74
C SER A 246 9.43 -7.52 -18.67
N VAL A 247 8.79 -7.33 -17.51
CA VAL A 247 7.73 -6.34 -17.31
C VAL A 247 8.12 -5.20 -16.38
N ARG A 248 9.36 -5.17 -15.89
CA ARG A 248 9.86 -4.17 -14.95
C ARG A 248 9.52 -2.72 -15.33
N VAL A 249 9.64 -2.40 -16.61
CA VAL A 249 9.37 -1.04 -17.11
C VAL A 249 7.90 -0.63 -16.91
N ASN A 250 6.97 -1.58 -17.02
CA ASN A 250 5.52 -1.34 -16.87
C ASN A 250 5.14 -0.99 -15.43
N TYR A 251 5.97 -1.38 -14.46
CA TYR A 251 5.74 -1.16 -13.03
C TYR A 251 6.30 0.16 -12.49
N LYS A 252 6.99 0.97 -13.30
CA LYS A 252 7.57 2.25 -12.82
C LYS A 252 6.51 3.18 -12.24
N GLU A 253 5.44 3.46 -12.98
CA GLU A 253 4.35 4.32 -12.52
C GLU A 253 3.66 3.75 -11.27
N PHE A 254 3.42 2.44 -11.26
CA PHE A 254 2.90 1.71 -10.09
C PHE A 254 3.81 1.90 -8.87
N ALA A 255 5.10 1.61 -9.01
CA ALA A 255 6.07 1.72 -7.92
C ALA A 255 6.06 3.12 -7.32
N PHE A 256 6.03 4.12 -8.17
CA PHE A 256 5.91 5.51 -7.72
C PHE A 256 4.61 5.79 -6.99
N LYS A 257 3.47 5.53 -7.62
CA LYS A 257 2.14 5.85 -7.10
C LYS A 257 1.93 5.27 -5.70
N HIS A 258 2.49 4.08 -5.47
CA HIS A 258 2.35 3.34 -4.22
C HIS A 258 3.59 3.39 -3.31
N GLY A 259 4.56 4.30 -3.61
CA GLY A 259 5.70 4.63 -2.76
C GLY A 259 6.74 3.52 -2.64
N PHE A 260 6.99 2.74 -3.69
CA PHE A 260 8.12 1.81 -3.76
C PHE A 260 9.40 2.57 -4.19
N LYS A 261 10.49 2.38 -3.45
CA LYS A 261 11.78 3.02 -3.73
C LYS A 261 12.52 2.34 -4.87
N THR A 262 12.48 1.02 -4.88
CA THR A 262 13.19 0.19 -5.85
C THR A 262 12.25 -0.77 -6.56
N ILE A 263 12.68 -1.24 -7.74
CA ILE A 263 12.11 -2.39 -8.45
C ILE A 263 13.26 -3.36 -8.69
N ASN A 264 13.14 -4.58 -8.17
CA ASN A 264 14.17 -5.62 -8.21
C ASN A 264 15.53 -5.11 -7.65
N GLY A 265 15.48 -4.39 -6.50
CA GLY A 265 16.65 -3.84 -5.84
C GLY A 265 17.33 -2.65 -6.54
N THR A 266 16.82 -2.20 -7.69
CA THR A 266 17.34 -1.04 -8.41
C THR A 266 16.38 0.13 -8.27
N GLU A 267 16.87 1.35 -8.05
CA GLU A 267 16.03 2.53 -7.97
C GLU A 267 15.06 2.58 -9.17
N ALA A 268 13.76 2.80 -8.85
CA ALA A 268 12.73 2.88 -9.88
C ALA A 268 12.98 4.04 -10.84
N TYR A 269 13.57 5.14 -10.32
CA TYR A 269 13.92 6.34 -11.06
C TYR A 269 15.35 6.77 -10.70
N PRO A 270 16.40 6.13 -11.25
CA PRO A 270 17.76 6.57 -11.03
C PRO A 270 17.96 7.96 -11.63
N ILE A 271 18.64 8.84 -10.89
CA ILE A 271 18.99 10.18 -11.41
C ILE A 271 20.10 10.01 -12.46
N PRO A 272 19.88 10.37 -13.74
CA PRO A 272 20.89 10.22 -14.77
C PRO A 272 22.09 11.15 -14.54
N ALA A 273 23.26 10.76 -15.05
CA ALA A 273 24.42 11.62 -15.06
C ALA A 273 24.08 12.96 -15.75
N GLY A 274 24.53 14.06 -15.15
CA GLY A 274 24.25 15.40 -15.66
C GLY A 274 22.91 16.00 -15.23
N VAL A 275 22.12 15.29 -14.43
CA VAL A 275 20.88 15.81 -13.85
C VAL A 275 21.10 16.14 -12.37
N GLN A 276 20.78 17.38 -11.98
CA GLN A 276 20.94 17.88 -10.61
C GLN A 276 19.57 18.16 -10.02
N ILE A 277 19.24 17.45 -8.93
CA ILE A 277 18.00 17.59 -8.18
C ILE A 277 18.35 18.00 -6.74
N GLU A 278 17.65 19.00 -6.22
CA GLU A 278 17.75 19.44 -4.83
C GLU A 278 16.35 19.35 -4.20
N GLY A 279 16.21 18.49 -3.20
CA GLY A 279 14.90 18.22 -2.61
C GLY A 279 13.89 17.74 -3.66
N THR A 280 12.86 18.53 -3.89
CA THR A 280 11.80 18.25 -4.87
C THR A 280 11.92 19.05 -6.16
N GLU A 281 13.07 19.62 -6.45
CA GLU A 281 13.26 20.52 -7.60
C GLU A 281 14.37 20.04 -8.54
N LEU A 282 14.09 19.99 -9.84
CA LEU A 282 15.11 19.90 -10.87
C LEU A 282 15.81 21.27 -10.99
N VAL A 283 17.06 21.30 -10.56
CA VAL A 283 17.86 22.53 -10.53
C VAL A 283 18.54 22.78 -11.85
N ARG A 284 19.14 21.73 -12.43
CA ARG A 284 19.94 21.84 -13.66
C ARG A 284 20.07 20.52 -14.40
N VAL A 285 20.08 20.62 -15.73
CA VAL A 285 20.56 19.57 -16.63
C VAL A 285 21.87 20.09 -17.26
N THR A 286 23.00 19.40 -17.03
CA THR A 286 24.31 19.76 -17.59
C THR A 286 24.53 19.17 -18.98
N GLY A 287 25.67 19.51 -19.62
CA GLY A 287 26.06 18.89 -20.90
C GLY A 287 26.44 17.41 -20.81
N ASP A 288 26.58 16.86 -19.60
CA ASP A 288 26.89 15.43 -19.39
C ASP A 288 25.67 14.52 -19.59
N PHE A 289 24.46 15.08 -19.50
CA PHE A 289 23.26 14.35 -19.86
C PHE A 289 23.23 14.11 -21.38
N ARG A 290 23.25 12.83 -21.78
CA ARG A 290 23.31 12.39 -23.19
C ARG A 290 22.08 11.59 -23.63
N GLY A 291 21.15 11.31 -22.71
CA GLY A 291 19.97 10.52 -23.00
C GLY A 291 18.96 11.26 -23.89
N PRO A 292 18.23 10.55 -24.77
CA PRO A 292 17.13 11.13 -25.52
C PRO A 292 15.87 11.32 -24.66
N SER A 293 15.74 10.61 -23.55
CA SER A 293 14.61 10.69 -22.63
C SER A 293 15.08 11.12 -21.24
N LEU A 294 14.49 12.17 -20.71
CA LEU A 294 14.68 12.62 -19.33
C LEU A 294 13.47 12.18 -18.50
N GLU A 295 13.66 11.11 -17.74
CA GLU A 295 12.68 10.66 -16.76
C GLU A 295 13.03 11.25 -15.38
N LEU A 296 12.15 12.09 -14.84
CA LEU A 296 12.34 12.71 -13.54
C LEU A 296 11.71 11.86 -12.44
N PRO A 297 12.41 11.64 -11.31
CA PRO A 297 11.81 11.03 -10.16
C PRO A 297 10.53 11.76 -9.80
N PRO A 298 9.47 11.04 -9.49
CA PRO A 298 8.18 11.67 -9.21
C PRO A 298 8.11 12.46 -7.88
N SER A 299 9.12 12.32 -7.04
CA SER A 299 9.35 13.26 -5.92
C SER A 299 9.70 14.67 -6.41
N VAL A 300 10.12 14.82 -7.68
CA VAL A 300 10.41 16.13 -8.27
C VAL A 300 9.09 16.77 -8.68
N THR A 301 8.76 17.88 -8.04
CA THR A 301 7.50 18.62 -8.24
C THR A 301 7.68 19.89 -9.03
N LYS A 302 8.93 20.35 -9.18
CA LYS A 302 9.25 21.61 -9.86
C LYS A 302 10.46 21.48 -10.76
N ILE A 303 10.39 22.11 -11.94
CA ILE A 303 11.53 22.38 -12.79
C ILE A 303 11.88 23.86 -12.62
N ARG A 304 13.06 24.16 -12.06
CA ARG A 304 13.50 25.56 -11.85
C ARG A 304 13.66 26.33 -13.15
N SER A 305 13.61 27.66 -13.05
CA SER A 305 13.88 28.54 -14.18
C SER A 305 15.23 28.23 -14.80
N ASN A 306 15.28 28.15 -16.14
CA ASN A 306 16.44 27.80 -16.96
C ASN A 306 17.05 26.41 -16.73
N ALA A 307 16.43 25.53 -15.94
CA ALA A 307 17.04 24.27 -15.46
C ALA A 307 17.48 23.34 -16.60
N ALA A 308 16.72 23.23 -17.68
CA ALA A 308 17.01 22.38 -18.81
C ALA A 308 16.99 23.15 -20.16
N GLN A 309 17.34 24.41 -20.13
CA GLN A 309 17.40 25.26 -21.32
C GLN A 309 18.47 24.77 -22.33
N SER A 310 18.14 24.79 -23.63
CA SER A 310 19.07 24.50 -24.75
C SER A 310 19.72 23.10 -24.68
N LYS A 311 18.96 22.07 -24.39
CA LYS A 311 19.41 20.66 -24.37
C LYS A 311 19.00 19.94 -25.62
N SER A 312 19.83 19.97 -26.66
CA SER A 312 19.56 19.36 -27.96
C SER A 312 19.50 17.81 -27.93
N SER A 313 19.98 17.15 -26.88
CA SER A 313 19.89 15.69 -26.75
C SER A 313 18.50 15.20 -26.29
N ILE A 314 17.70 16.06 -25.65
CA ILE A 314 16.43 15.67 -25.05
C ILE A 314 15.33 15.65 -26.11
N LYS A 315 14.75 14.45 -26.33
CA LYS A 315 13.59 14.25 -27.22
C LYS A 315 12.28 14.08 -26.47
N SER A 316 12.33 13.53 -25.24
CA SER A 316 11.16 13.37 -24.40
C SER A 316 11.46 13.70 -22.92
N ILE A 317 10.46 14.22 -22.21
CA ILE A 317 10.53 14.47 -20.75
C ILE A 317 9.31 13.88 -20.11
N ILE A 318 9.53 13.01 -19.10
CA ILE A 318 8.49 12.41 -18.27
C ILE A 318 8.70 12.89 -16.84
N GLY A 319 7.70 13.56 -16.28
CA GLY A 319 7.73 14.08 -14.91
C GLY A 319 6.39 13.92 -14.21
N LEU A 320 6.11 12.72 -13.70
CA LEU A 320 4.81 12.35 -13.11
C LEU A 320 4.46 13.16 -11.86
N GLY A 321 5.46 13.73 -11.17
CA GLY A 321 5.30 14.58 -10.00
C GLY A 321 5.24 16.07 -10.28
N ILE A 322 5.60 16.52 -11.49
CA ILE A 322 5.78 17.94 -11.80
C ILE A 322 4.46 18.69 -11.69
N VAL A 323 4.47 19.76 -10.88
CA VAL A 323 3.34 20.68 -10.64
C VAL A 323 3.65 22.05 -11.23
N GLU A 324 4.95 22.46 -11.25
CA GLU A 324 5.37 23.77 -11.73
C GLU A 324 6.59 23.67 -12.64
N ILE A 325 6.58 24.42 -13.74
CA ILE A 325 7.72 24.65 -14.64
C ILE A 325 8.06 26.14 -14.60
N GLY A 326 9.30 26.48 -14.25
CA GLY A 326 9.78 27.85 -14.12
C GLY A 326 10.02 28.55 -15.47
N ASP A 327 10.35 29.83 -15.40
CA ASP A 327 10.62 30.65 -16.59
C ASP A 327 11.82 30.12 -17.40
N ASN A 328 11.69 30.09 -18.73
CA ASN A 328 12.70 29.57 -19.67
C ASN A 328 13.16 28.11 -19.40
N ALA A 329 12.51 27.35 -18.55
CA ALA A 329 13.02 26.11 -18.00
C ALA A 329 13.41 25.10 -19.08
N LEU A 330 12.64 25.03 -20.17
CA LEU A 330 12.84 24.12 -21.31
C LEU A 330 13.04 24.86 -22.63
N LYS A 331 13.28 26.17 -22.58
CA LYS A 331 13.48 27.01 -23.76
C LYS A 331 14.60 26.51 -24.67
N TYR A 332 14.43 26.58 -25.99
CA TYR A 332 15.40 26.15 -27.02
C TYR A 332 15.70 24.65 -27.05
N ASN A 333 14.87 23.78 -26.50
CA ASN A 333 15.00 22.34 -26.70
C ASN A 333 14.44 21.95 -28.08
N LYS A 334 15.21 22.18 -29.13
CA LYS A 334 14.74 22.05 -30.50
C LYS A 334 14.35 20.63 -30.91
N GLU A 335 14.99 19.61 -30.31
CA GLU A 335 14.74 18.20 -30.58
C GLU A 335 13.62 17.60 -29.68
N LEU A 336 13.12 18.35 -28.71
CA LEU A 336 12.06 17.89 -27.79
C LEU A 336 10.76 17.66 -28.59
N THR A 337 10.27 16.42 -28.61
CA THR A 337 9.07 16.02 -29.36
C THR A 337 7.83 15.87 -28.50
N GLU A 338 8.03 15.47 -27.23
CA GLU A 338 6.93 15.19 -26.32
C GLU A 338 7.28 15.45 -24.86
N VAL A 339 6.27 15.83 -24.10
CA VAL A 339 6.35 15.96 -22.64
C VAL A 339 5.11 15.35 -21.99
N ASN A 340 5.33 14.68 -20.83
CA ASN A 340 4.26 14.08 -20.02
C ASN A 340 4.34 14.58 -18.58
N PHE A 341 3.42 15.49 -18.21
CA PHE A 341 3.34 16.15 -16.90
C PHE A 341 1.88 16.12 -16.38
N PRO A 342 1.36 14.95 -15.98
CA PRO A 342 -0.08 14.79 -15.68
C PRO A 342 -0.57 15.64 -14.49
N LYS A 343 0.33 16.10 -13.62
CA LYS A 343 0.01 16.95 -12.46
C LYS A 343 0.35 18.44 -12.65
N LEU A 344 0.86 18.82 -13.81
CA LEU A 344 1.31 20.18 -14.07
C LEU A 344 0.16 21.19 -13.99
N LYS A 345 0.34 22.22 -13.16
CA LYS A 345 -0.61 23.32 -12.97
C LYS A 345 -0.10 24.64 -13.53
N LYS A 346 1.21 24.87 -13.44
CA LYS A 346 1.80 26.16 -13.80
C LYS A 346 2.97 26.03 -14.75
N ILE A 347 2.93 26.80 -15.83
CA ILE A 347 3.99 26.94 -16.84
C ILE A 347 4.49 28.39 -16.81
N GLY A 348 5.79 28.58 -16.59
CA GLY A 348 6.44 29.89 -16.53
C GLY A 348 6.53 30.59 -17.88
N LYS A 349 7.02 31.83 -17.86
CA LYS A 349 7.25 32.65 -19.06
C LYS A 349 8.24 31.95 -19.99
N THR A 350 7.91 31.89 -21.28
CA THR A 350 8.75 31.32 -22.34
C THR A 350 9.30 29.92 -22.02
N ALA A 351 8.61 29.15 -21.15
CA ALA A 351 9.12 27.88 -20.63
C ALA A 351 9.45 26.85 -21.74
N PHE A 352 8.65 26.79 -22.80
CA PHE A 352 8.84 25.94 -23.99
C PHE A 352 9.15 26.76 -25.26
N GLU A 353 9.53 28.05 -25.14
CA GLU A 353 9.81 28.84 -26.33
C GLU A 353 10.87 28.19 -27.19
N ARG A 354 10.61 28.07 -28.52
CA ARG A 354 11.48 27.42 -29.52
C ARG A 354 11.76 25.94 -29.24
N CYS A 355 10.82 25.22 -28.67
CA CYS A 355 10.78 23.76 -28.76
C CYS A 355 10.19 23.37 -30.12
N GLU A 356 10.96 23.56 -31.18
CA GLU A 356 10.50 23.58 -32.59
C GLU A 356 9.94 22.23 -33.04
N SER A 357 10.39 21.10 -32.44
CA SER A 357 9.93 19.74 -32.74
C SER A 357 8.81 19.24 -31.82
N LEU A 358 8.37 20.03 -30.81
CA LEU A 358 7.38 19.62 -29.83
C LEU A 358 6.01 19.39 -30.50
N ARG A 359 5.51 18.15 -30.40
CA ARG A 359 4.25 17.71 -31.01
C ARG A 359 3.16 17.47 -30.01
N THR A 360 3.54 16.90 -28.85
CA THR A 360 2.58 16.44 -27.84
C THR A 360 2.92 17.00 -26.46
N VAL A 361 1.93 17.57 -25.82
CA VAL A 361 1.99 18.06 -24.44
C VAL A 361 0.86 17.42 -23.64
N THR A 362 1.20 16.48 -22.77
CA THR A 362 0.23 15.86 -21.85
C THR A 362 0.28 16.59 -20.50
N ALA A 363 -0.65 17.55 -20.30
CA ALA A 363 -0.72 18.38 -19.10
C ALA A 363 -2.17 18.85 -18.82
N PRO A 364 -3.12 17.94 -18.53
CA PRO A 364 -4.55 18.27 -18.49
C PRO A 364 -4.95 19.16 -17.31
N LEU A 365 -4.07 19.36 -16.31
CA LEU A 365 -4.37 20.13 -15.11
C LEU A 365 -3.82 21.56 -15.15
N VAL A 366 -3.27 22.02 -16.28
CA VAL A 366 -2.70 23.37 -16.40
C VAL A 366 -3.76 24.43 -16.16
N GLU A 367 -3.49 25.31 -15.20
CA GLU A 367 -4.32 26.44 -14.76
C GLU A 367 -3.71 27.79 -15.17
N GLU A 368 -2.37 27.85 -15.28
CA GLU A 368 -1.62 29.07 -15.60
C GLU A 368 -0.52 28.80 -16.64
N ILE A 369 -0.39 29.69 -17.62
CA ILE A 369 0.71 29.73 -18.57
C ILE A 369 1.26 31.15 -18.61
N GLY A 370 2.58 31.33 -18.54
CA GLY A 370 3.23 32.64 -18.66
C GLY A 370 3.33 33.10 -20.11
N LEU A 371 3.66 34.40 -20.28
CA LEU A 371 3.86 35.04 -21.59
C LEU A 371 4.75 34.19 -22.50
N GLY A 372 4.33 33.95 -23.74
CA GLY A 372 5.12 33.21 -24.73
C GLY A 372 5.43 31.76 -24.35
N GLY A 373 4.66 31.14 -23.45
CA GLY A 373 4.97 29.82 -22.88
C GLY A 373 5.29 28.76 -23.92
N PHE A 374 4.60 28.72 -25.06
CA PHE A 374 4.80 27.80 -26.20
C PHE A 374 5.15 28.55 -27.50
N LYS A 375 5.70 29.75 -27.41
CA LYS A 375 6.05 30.54 -28.59
C LYS A 375 7.06 29.80 -29.47
N TYR A 376 6.82 29.74 -30.80
CA TYR A 376 7.64 29.03 -31.79
C TYR A 376 7.74 27.51 -31.58
N CYS A 377 6.73 26.86 -31.01
CA CYS A 377 6.58 25.41 -31.03
C CYS A 377 5.94 24.98 -32.37
N ASN A 378 6.75 25.03 -33.43
CA ASN A 378 6.28 24.95 -34.83
C ASN A 378 5.69 23.59 -35.22
N SER A 379 5.98 22.52 -34.48
CA SER A 379 5.45 21.17 -34.72
C SER A 379 4.25 20.79 -33.88
N LEU A 380 3.79 21.67 -32.99
CA LEU A 380 2.64 21.42 -32.13
C LEU A 380 1.36 21.31 -32.97
N VAL A 381 0.61 20.22 -32.81
CA VAL A 381 -0.60 19.93 -33.61
C VAL A 381 -1.87 20.18 -32.83
N GLU A 382 -1.84 19.87 -31.53
CA GLU A 382 -2.98 20.04 -30.62
C GLU A 382 -2.54 20.69 -29.30
N VAL A 383 -3.41 21.52 -28.75
CA VAL A 383 -3.32 21.97 -27.35
C VAL A 383 -4.61 21.64 -26.62
N ASN A 384 -4.48 21.10 -25.41
CA ASN A 384 -5.59 20.66 -24.59
C ASN A 384 -5.36 21.08 -23.12
N PHE A 385 -5.94 22.23 -22.76
CA PHE A 385 -5.82 22.85 -21.43
C PHE A 385 -7.21 23.24 -20.88
N PRO A 386 -8.02 22.26 -20.49
CA PRO A 386 -9.43 22.51 -20.14
C PRO A 386 -9.62 23.33 -18.85
N LYS A 387 -8.59 23.43 -18.01
CA LYS A 387 -8.65 24.21 -16.75
C LYS A 387 -8.09 25.63 -16.88
N LEU A 388 -7.41 25.94 -17.97
CA LEU A 388 -6.83 27.25 -18.20
C LEU A 388 -7.91 28.32 -18.28
N LYS A 389 -7.69 29.47 -17.62
CA LYS A 389 -8.66 30.59 -17.60
C LYS A 389 -8.30 31.72 -18.55
N THR A 390 -7.03 32.02 -18.65
CA THR A 390 -6.52 33.09 -19.52
C THR A 390 -5.42 32.56 -20.41
N ILE A 391 -5.46 32.92 -21.70
CA ILE A 391 -4.35 32.72 -22.62
C ILE A 391 -3.57 34.03 -22.69
N PRO A 392 -2.38 34.12 -22.09
CA PRO A 392 -1.58 35.36 -22.13
C PRO A 392 -1.01 35.68 -23.52
N GLN A 393 -0.45 36.87 -23.63
CA GLN A 393 0.15 37.35 -24.86
C GLN A 393 1.19 36.38 -25.44
N GLY A 394 1.05 36.07 -26.72
CA GLY A 394 1.99 35.35 -27.55
C GLY A 394 2.20 33.88 -27.18
N VAL A 395 1.36 33.29 -26.33
CA VAL A 395 1.57 31.94 -25.80
C VAL A 395 1.74 30.89 -26.91
N PHE A 396 0.89 30.91 -27.93
CA PHE A 396 0.93 29.96 -29.07
C PHE A 396 1.31 30.65 -30.38
N SER A 397 2.01 31.76 -30.34
CA SER A 397 2.39 32.47 -31.55
C SER A 397 3.52 31.74 -32.31
N ALA A 398 3.27 31.32 -33.55
CA ALA A 398 4.23 30.68 -34.43
C ALA A 398 3.70 30.53 -35.86
N HIS A 399 4.60 30.26 -36.82
CA HIS A 399 4.20 29.70 -38.12
C HIS A 399 4.12 28.18 -37.97
N GLY A 400 3.05 27.64 -37.39
CA GLY A 400 3.01 26.28 -36.87
C GLY A 400 2.01 25.36 -37.58
N LYS A 401 1.98 24.14 -37.08
CA LYS A 401 1.11 23.04 -37.52
C LYS A 401 -0.12 22.87 -36.62
N LEU A 402 -0.41 23.83 -35.74
CA LEU A 402 -1.50 23.73 -34.78
C LEU A 402 -2.86 23.69 -35.52
N GLU A 403 -3.54 22.57 -35.38
CA GLU A 403 -4.83 22.29 -36.05
C GLU A 403 -6.01 22.30 -35.09
N ARG A 404 -5.79 21.88 -33.84
CA ARG A 404 -6.84 21.70 -32.84
C ARG A 404 -6.50 22.36 -31.52
N ILE A 405 -7.47 23.09 -30.99
CA ILE A 405 -7.35 23.87 -29.75
C ILE A 405 -8.51 23.51 -28.84
N ILE A 406 -8.23 22.98 -27.61
CA ILE A 406 -9.25 22.62 -26.61
C ILE A 406 -9.01 23.48 -25.37
N LEU A 407 -9.92 24.43 -25.15
CA LEU A 407 -9.85 25.48 -24.14
C LEU A 407 -11.19 25.67 -23.43
N SER A 408 -11.83 24.58 -23.00
CA SER A 408 -13.18 24.60 -22.42
C SER A 408 -13.33 25.49 -21.17
N GLY A 409 -12.22 25.80 -20.48
CA GLY A 409 -12.20 26.65 -19.28
C GLY A 409 -11.87 28.11 -19.49
N VAL A 410 -11.46 28.49 -20.73
CA VAL A 410 -10.91 29.84 -21.01
C VAL A 410 -11.98 30.90 -21.05
N THR A 411 -11.72 32.03 -20.39
CA THR A 411 -12.59 33.19 -20.32
C THR A 411 -11.98 34.43 -20.97
N SER A 412 -10.64 34.43 -21.22
CA SER A 412 -9.91 35.57 -21.78
C SER A 412 -8.75 35.14 -22.66
N ILE A 413 -8.57 35.79 -23.83
CA ILE A 413 -7.47 35.55 -24.77
C ILE A 413 -6.81 36.90 -25.08
N GLU A 414 -5.52 37.06 -24.74
CA GLU A 414 -4.78 38.30 -24.88
C GLU A 414 -4.17 38.48 -26.28
N ASP A 415 -3.45 39.63 -26.45
CA ASP A 415 -2.84 40.00 -27.74
C ASP A 415 -1.88 38.92 -28.26
N GLN A 416 -1.94 38.68 -29.58
CA GLN A 416 -1.04 37.79 -30.30
C GLN A 416 -0.98 36.34 -29.75
N ALA A 417 -1.95 35.96 -28.93
CA ALA A 417 -1.95 34.63 -28.29
C ALA A 417 -1.82 33.50 -29.33
N PHE A 418 -2.42 33.64 -30.48
CA PHE A 418 -2.39 32.72 -31.62
C PHE A 418 -1.89 33.39 -32.91
N ALA A 419 -1.01 34.39 -32.80
CA ALA A 419 -0.49 35.07 -33.98
C ALA A 419 0.22 34.10 -34.93
N ASN A 420 0.04 34.32 -36.25
CA ASN A 420 0.65 33.52 -37.34
C ASN A 420 0.26 32.02 -37.33
N GLN A 421 -0.84 31.62 -36.72
CA GLN A 421 -1.36 30.27 -36.80
C GLN A 421 -2.34 30.14 -37.98
N THR A 422 -1.84 29.56 -39.08
CA THR A 422 -2.61 29.49 -40.34
C THR A 422 -3.31 28.15 -40.57
N ASN A 423 -3.06 27.14 -39.73
CA ASN A 423 -3.53 25.76 -39.94
C ASN A 423 -4.66 25.33 -38.98
N ILE A 424 -5.17 26.22 -38.14
CA ILE A 424 -6.22 25.88 -37.18
C ILE A 424 -7.47 25.46 -37.93
N LYS A 425 -8.02 24.29 -37.59
CA LYS A 425 -9.24 23.70 -38.15
C LYS A 425 -10.39 23.75 -37.15
N SER A 426 -10.08 23.61 -35.85
CA SER A 426 -11.10 23.62 -34.81
C SER A 426 -10.62 24.24 -33.50
N ILE A 427 -11.57 24.92 -32.84
CA ILE A 427 -11.36 25.46 -31.49
C ILE A 427 -12.55 25.00 -30.64
N GLU A 428 -12.24 24.41 -29.46
CA GLU A 428 -13.27 24.05 -28.50
C GLU A 428 -13.24 25.03 -27.32
N PHE A 429 -14.40 25.69 -27.07
CA PHE A 429 -14.61 26.55 -25.91
C PHE A 429 -15.66 25.96 -24.92
N GLY A 430 -15.82 26.62 -23.80
CA GLY A 430 -16.83 26.27 -22.78
C GLY A 430 -18.21 26.87 -23.10
N THR A 431 -19.04 26.97 -22.07
CA THR A 431 -20.42 27.44 -22.18
C THR A 431 -20.54 28.95 -22.42
N VAL A 432 -19.51 29.73 -22.04
CA VAL A 432 -19.50 31.20 -22.20
C VAL A 432 -18.39 31.60 -23.17
N PRO A 433 -18.71 32.46 -24.17
CA PRO A 433 -17.72 32.98 -25.10
C PRO A 433 -16.60 33.72 -24.34
N PRO A 434 -15.31 33.44 -24.61
CA PRO A 434 -14.20 34.19 -24.00
C PRO A 434 -14.14 35.62 -24.58
N THR A 435 -13.63 36.54 -23.78
CA THR A 435 -13.22 37.86 -24.27
C THR A 435 -11.95 37.73 -25.10
N LEU A 436 -11.89 38.29 -26.27
CA LEU A 436 -10.71 38.29 -27.13
C LEU A 436 -10.16 39.70 -27.32
N SER A 437 -8.83 39.82 -27.17
CA SER A 437 -8.13 41.01 -27.70
C SER A 437 -8.29 41.09 -29.24
N ALA A 438 -8.32 42.30 -29.75
CA ALA A 438 -8.43 42.54 -31.18
C ALA A 438 -7.30 41.92 -32.02
N GLN A 439 -6.16 41.65 -31.41
CA GLN A 439 -4.98 41.05 -32.05
C GLN A 439 -4.71 39.61 -31.65
N ALA A 440 -5.64 38.93 -30.96
CA ALA A 440 -5.45 37.57 -30.46
C ALA A 440 -5.02 36.58 -31.57
N PHE A 441 -5.53 36.71 -32.74
CA PHE A 441 -5.28 35.86 -33.94
C PHE A 441 -4.63 36.64 -35.11
N VAL A 442 -3.87 37.68 -34.83
CA VAL A 442 -3.27 38.52 -35.88
C VAL A 442 -2.42 37.66 -36.84
N ASP A 443 -2.53 37.94 -38.14
CA ASP A 443 -1.83 37.25 -39.24
C ASP A 443 -2.02 35.72 -39.27
N GLY A 444 -3.04 35.19 -38.60
CA GLY A 444 -3.23 33.74 -38.45
C GLY A 444 -4.50 33.16 -39.10
N LEU A 445 -5.65 33.46 -38.53
CA LEU A 445 -6.89 32.77 -38.90
C LEU A 445 -7.48 33.30 -40.23
N LYS A 446 -7.64 32.40 -41.21
CA LYS A 446 -8.61 32.59 -42.31
C LYS A 446 -9.92 31.98 -41.83
N SER A 447 -10.76 32.80 -41.25
CA SER A 447 -11.95 32.44 -40.47
C SER A 447 -12.98 31.54 -41.17
N SER A 448 -12.98 31.49 -42.51
CA SER A 448 -13.97 30.73 -43.28
C SER A 448 -13.88 29.19 -43.14
N ASN A 449 -12.80 28.64 -42.57
CA ASN A 449 -12.55 27.21 -42.51
C ASN A 449 -12.37 26.69 -41.08
N VAL A 450 -12.67 27.48 -40.06
CA VAL A 450 -12.49 27.07 -38.64
C VAL A 450 -13.84 26.82 -37.97
N THR A 451 -14.00 25.69 -37.35
CA THR A 451 -15.19 25.34 -36.56
C THR A 451 -14.98 25.59 -35.08
N LEU A 452 -15.90 26.31 -34.45
CA LEU A 452 -15.97 26.45 -32.99
C LEU A 452 -16.89 25.37 -32.43
N TYR A 453 -16.34 24.46 -31.66
CA TYR A 453 -17.09 23.45 -30.89
C TYR A 453 -17.39 23.98 -29.50
N VAL A 454 -18.66 23.93 -29.13
CA VAL A 454 -19.13 24.36 -27.80
C VAL A 454 -20.13 23.34 -27.24
N PRO A 455 -20.42 23.29 -25.93
CA PRO A 455 -21.48 22.47 -25.39
C PRO A 455 -22.80 22.73 -26.12
N ALA A 456 -23.63 21.69 -26.28
CA ALA A 456 -24.86 21.78 -27.09
C ALA A 456 -25.82 22.88 -26.60
N ASP A 457 -25.92 23.06 -25.30
CA ASP A 457 -26.71 24.10 -24.63
C ASP A 457 -26.14 25.52 -24.82
N ALA A 458 -24.86 25.64 -25.12
CA ALA A 458 -24.19 26.92 -25.36
C ALA A 458 -24.30 27.42 -26.82
N VAL A 459 -24.64 26.55 -27.81
CA VAL A 459 -24.72 26.93 -29.21
C VAL A 459 -25.60 28.15 -29.45
N PRO A 460 -26.80 28.29 -28.85
CA PRO A 460 -27.61 29.52 -29.01
C PRO A 460 -26.91 30.77 -28.53
N THR A 461 -26.22 30.69 -27.37
CA THR A 461 -25.48 31.83 -26.78
C THR A 461 -24.40 32.35 -27.74
N TYR A 462 -23.60 31.43 -28.30
CA TYR A 462 -22.56 31.79 -29.27
C TYR A 462 -23.13 32.35 -30.56
N LYS A 463 -24.19 31.74 -31.12
CA LYS A 463 -24.82 32.22 -32.37
C LYS A 463 -25.51 33.56 -32.21
N SER A 464 -26.04 33.88 -31.04
CA SER A 464 -26.68 35.18 -30.76
C SER A 464 -25.71 36.28 -30.33
N SER A 465 -24.44 35.95 -30.09
CA SER A 465 -23.42 36.92 -29.68
C SER A 465 -23.22 38.00 -30.74
N ASN A 466 -23.05 39.24 -30.29
CA ASN A 466 -22.69 40.37 -31.14
C ASN A 466 -21.19 40.48 -31.40
N ASP A 467 -20.39 39.63 -30.83
CA ASP A 467 -18.95 39.64 -31.01
C ASP A 467 -18.55 39.31 -32.45
N LYS A 468 -17.87 40.25 -33.09
CA LYS A 468 -17.47 40.14 -34.50
C LYS A 468 -16.62 38.89 -34.77
N TRP A 469 -15.82 38.49 -33.80
CA TRP A 469 -14.95 37.31 -33.96
C TRP A 469 -15.74 36.01 -34.00
N ILE A 470 -16.82 35.85 -33.22
CA ILE A 470 -17.69 34.67 -33.26
C ILE A 470 -18.39 34.55 -34.61
N LYS A 471 -18.86 35.65 -35.14
CA LYS A 471 -19.54 35.71 -36.45
C LYS A 471 -18.66 35.26 -37.61
N ALA A 472 -17.34 35.25 -37.43
CA ALA A 472 -16.40 34.82 -38.44
C ALA A 472 -16.23 33.29 -38.50
N PHE A 473 -16.81 32.52 -37.57
CA PHE A 473 -16.64 31.07 -37.46
C PHE A 473 -17.95 30.30 -37.60
N THR A 474 -17.84 29.02 -37.99
CA THR A 474 -18.96 28.07 -37.91
C THR A 474 -19.08 27.58 -36.49
N VAL A 475 -20.26 27.72 -35.85
CA VAL A 475 -20.48 27.26 -34.44
C VAL A 475 -21.30 25.96 -34.45
N GLU A 476 -20.75 24.91 -33.89
CA GLU A 476 -21.35 23.58 -33.79
C GLU A 476 -21.34 23.03 -32.35
N ALA A 477 -22.28 22.12 -32.08
CA ALA A 477 -22.27 21.37 -30.82
C ALA A 477 -21.10 20.38 -30.79
N LYS A 478 -20.43 20.32 -29.65
CA LYS A 478 -19.48 19.25 -29.37
C LYS A 478 -20.22 17.91 -29.34
N LYS A 479 -19.73 16.94 -30.08
CA LYS A 479 -20.25 15.56 -30.12
C LYS A 479 -19.86 14.76 -28.88
#